data_a703a7166a051821c3b1d7701d1cafe8
#
_entry.id   a703a7166a051821c3b1d7701d1cafe8
#
_cell.length_a   1.000
_cell.length_b   1.000
_cell.length_c   1.000
_cell.angle_alpha   90.00
_cell.angle_beta   90.00
_cell.angle_gamma   90.00
#
_symmetry.space_group_name_H-M   'P 1'
#
loop_
_entity.id
_entity.type
_entity.pdbx_description
1 polymer ?
#
loop_
_entity_poly.entity_id
_entity_poly.type
_entity_poly.pdbx_seq_one_letter_code
_entity_poly.pdbx_strand_id
1 'polypeptide(L)'
;MRNRTGLRRGGRRQHQQGNRCRGWVSLLLGLGLLSACLAGCPRTTLYQPHTNLADTLGVPEAAQQLKETLLRALAPRIVAVDVTEEFVRYRYRQEIAGIATGALPEQRLAFLNMAQVDIFSDNTVNILADNGLLLAQLVFGSRQDAELFADLVTSFRARRVQARGR
;
A
#
# COMPACT_ATOMS: atom_id res chain seq x y z
N MET A 1 -32.44 0.06 -57.61
CA MET A 1 -31.23 0.14 -58.42
C MET A 1 -30.12 -0.52 -57.62
N ARG A 2 -29.81 -1.80 -57.86
CA ARG A 2 -28.78 -2.40 -58.77
C ARG A 2 -27.44 -1.67 -58.61
N ASN A 3 -26.33 -2.27 -58.12
CA ASN A 3 -25.52 -3.37 -58.66
C ASN A 3 -24.47 -3.74 -57.59
N ARG A 4 -24.21 -4.98 -57.22
CA ARG A 4 -23.39 -6.06 -57.82
C ARG A 4 -21.91 -5.72 -57.98
N THR A 5 -21.10 -6.44 -57.29
CA THR A 5 -20.16 -7.54 -57.61
C THR A 5 -18.68 -7.19 -57.39
N GLY A 6 -17.94 -8.18 -56.86
CA GLY A 6 -16.52 -8.27 -57.07
C GLY A 6 -15.75 -9.17 -56.10
N LEU A 7 -15.89 -10.51 -56.24
CA LEU A 7 -14.93 -11.47 -55.72
C LEU A 7 -13.55 -11.25 -56.34
N ARG A 8 -12.47 -11.39 -55.56
CA ARG A 8 -11.25 -12.05 -56.03
C ARG A 8 -10.48 -12.76 -54.90
N ARG A 9 -10.46 -14.06 -55.06
CA ARG A 9 -9.50 -15.00 -54.44
C ARG A 9 -8.10 -14.76 -54.99
N GLY A 10 -7.08 -14.89 -54.17
CA GLY A 10 -5.70 -14.92 -54.57
C GLY A 10 -4.83 -15.54 -53.49
N GLY A 11 -4.78 -16.88 -53.51
CA GLY A 11 -3.87 -17.61 -52.64
C GLY A 11 -2.42 -17.49 -53.13
N ARG A 12 -1.48 -17.45 -52.24
CA ARG A 12 -0.09 -17.88 -52.44
C ARG A 12 0.45 -18.56 -51.19
N ARG A 13 0.60 -19.87 -51.34
CA ARG A 13 1.51 -20.68 -50.52
C ARG A 13 2.94 -20.31 -50.93
N GLN A 14 3.80 -20.11 -49.98
CA GLN A 14 5.24 -20.38 -50.13
C GLN A 14 5.90 -20.39 -48.76
N HIS A 15 6.43 -21.48 -48.48
CA HIS A 15 7.72 -21.99 -48.07
C HIS A 15 8.03 -21.96 -46.58
N GLN A 16 7.77 -23.17 -46.02
CA GLN A 16 8.53 -23.66 -44.85
C GLN A 16 9.97 -23.96 -45.33
N GLN A 17 10.93 -23.24 -44.78
CA GLN A 17 12.31 -23.76 -44.67
C GLN A 17 13.06 -23.04 -43.54
N GLY A 18 13.44 -23.82 -42.52
CA GLY A 18 14.73 -23.75 -41.89
C GLY A 18 15.03 -22.62 -40.94
N ASN A 19 14.77 -22.79 -39.62
CA ASN A 19 15.66 -22.23 -38.63
C ASN A 19 15.57 -23.03 -37.31
N ARG A 20 16.22 -24.18 -37.33
CA ARG A 20 16.55 -24.99 -36.15
C ARG A 20 17.90 -24.51 -35.58
N CYS A 21 18.06 -23.32 -35.06
CA CYS A 21 19.21 -22.92 -34.25
C CYS A 21 19.00 -21.66 -33.44
N ARG A 22 17.76 -21.25 -33.11
CA ARG A 22 17.50 -20.07 -32.29
C ARG A 22 16.94 -20.32 -30.89
N GLY A 23 16.85 -21.60 -30.47
CA GLY A 23 16.19 -21.98 -29.21
C GLY A 23 17.04 -21.84 -27.95
N TRP A 24 18.35 -21.75 -28.05
CA TRP A 24 19.22 -21.79 -26.85
C TRP A 24 19.65 -20.44 -26.30
N VAL A 25 19.65 -19.41 -27.10
CA VAL A 25 20.03 -18.04 -26.64
C VAL A 25 18.87 -17.35 -25.90
N SER A 26 17.62 -17.68 -26.25
CA SER A 26 16.44 -17.11 -25.58
C SER A 26 16.21 -17.67 -24.16
N LEU A 27 16.69 -18.87 -23.87
CA LEU A 27 16.52 -19.51 -22.57
C LEU A 27 17.45 -18.90 -21.50
N LEU A 28 18.66 -18.49 -21.89
CA LEU A 28 19.63 -17.87 -20.98
C LEU A 28 19.26 -16.39 -20.66
N LEU A 29 18.65 -15.68 -21.61
CA LEU A 29 18.15 -14.32 -21.38
C LEU A 29 16.91 -14.30 -20.47
N GLY A 30 16.05 -15.33 -20.54
CA GLY A 30 14.89 -15.47 -19.68
C GLY A 30 15.24 -15.70 -18.21
N LEU A 31 16.28 -16.50 -17.93
CA LEU A 31 16.76 -16.75 -16.56
C LEU A 31 17.41 -15.52 -15.92
N GLY A 32 18.11 -14.69 -16.72
CA GLY A 32 18.74 -13.44 -16.22
C GLY A 32 17.71 -12.38 -15.82
N LEU A 33 16.60 -12.27 -16.54
CA LEU A 33 15.53 -11.33 -16.25
C LEU A 33 14.69 -11.74 -15.02
N LEU A 34 14.49 -13.03 -14.78
CA LEU A 34 13.80 -13.51 -13.57
C LEU A 34 14.62 -13.23 -12.30
N SER A 35 15.96 -13.32 -12.36
CA SER A 35 16.82 -12.99 -11.20
C SER A 35 16.82 -11.50 -10.86
N ALA A 36 16.68 -10.62 -11.84
CA ALA A 36 16.62 -9.17 -11.61
C ALA A 36 15.30 -8.71 -10.98
N CYS A 37 14.19 -9.40 -11.25
CA CYS A 37 12.89 -9.10 -10.64
C CYS A 37 12.80 -9.51 -9.16
N LEU A 38 13.60 -10.48 -8.71
CA LEU A 38 13.63 -10.93 -7.32
C LEU A 38 14.47 -10.03 -6.40
N ALA A 39 15.36 -9.21 -6.96
CA ALA A 39 16.25 -8.33 -6.19
C ALA A 39 15.62 -6.98 -5.82
N GLY A 40 14.45 -6.63 -6.38
CA GLY A 40 13.81 -5.33 -6.24
C GLY A 40 12.51 -5.30 -5.44
N CYS A 41 12.01 -6.43 -4.95
CA CYS A 41 10.83 -6.40 -4.07
C CYS A 41 11.23 -5.80 -2.71
N PRO A 42 10.59 -4.72 -2.25
CA PRO A 42 10.83 -4.19 -0.91
C PRO A 42 10.54 -5.32 0.09
N ARG A 43 11.58 -5.74 0.81
CA ARG A 43 11.44 -6.78 1.83
C ARG A 43 10.56 -6.22 2.94
N THR A 44 9.44 -6.87 3.18
CA THR A 44 8.64 -6.64 4.38
C THR A 44 9.50 -7.02 5.57
N THR A 45 9.88 -6.07 6.40
CA THR A 45 10.47 -6.39 7.69
C THR A 45 9.32 -6.73 8.61
N LEU A 46 9.31 -7.97 9.14
CA LEU A 46 8.35 -8.38 10.17
C LEU A 46 8.61 -7.54 11.43
N TYR A 47 7.99 -6.38 11.48
CA TYR A 47 7.94 -5.57 12.69
C TYR A 47 6.82 -6.10 13.57
N GLN A 48 7.12 -6.34 14.85
CA GLN A 48 6.11 -6.70 15.84
C GLN A 48 5.77 -5.46 16.67
N PRO A 49 4.63 -4.82 16.42
CA PRO A 49 4.25 -3.62 17.16
C PRO A 49 4.03 -3.89 18.64
N HIS A 50 4.38 -2.92 19.48
CA HIS A 50 4.08 -2.93 20.90
C HIS A 50 2.59 -2.65 21.14
N THR A 51 1.87 -3.59 21.74
CA THR A 51 0.42 -3.49 21.92
C THR A 51 -0.02 -2.72 23.16
N ASN A 52 0.89 -2.32 24.02
CA ASN A 52 0.61 -1.69 25.32
C ASN A 52 1.03 -0.23 25.44
N LEU A 53 1.49 0.39 24.35
CA LEU A 53 2.02 1.75 24.39
C LEU A 53 0.98 2.79 24.86
N ALA A 54 -0.28 2.68 24.40
CA ALA A 54 -1.35 3.57 24.84
C ALA A 54 -1.75 3.37 26.31
N ASP A 55 -1.51 2.19 26.87
CA ASP A 55 -1.73 1.94 28.30
C ASP A 55 -0.61 2.52 29.14
N THR A 56 0.62 2.51 28.66
CA THR A 56 1.81 3.05 29.33
C THR A 56 1.79 4.57 29.36
N LEU A 57 1.44 5.22 28.23
CA LEU A 57 1.39 6.68 28.11
C LEU A 57 0.11 7.29 28.67
N GLY A 58 -0.98 6.51 28.69
CA GLY A 58 -2.32 7.04 28.84
C GLY A 58 -2.95 7.47 27.51
N VAL A 59 -4.28 7.32 27.42
CA VAL A 59 -5.02 7.53 26.16
C VAL A 59 -4.86 8.95 25.58
N PRO A 60 -4.96 10.04 26.36
CA PRO A 60 -4.83 11.38 25.79
C PRO A 60 -3.44 11.64 25.20
N GLU A 61 -2.39 11.18 25.88
CA GLU A 61 -1.02 11.38 25.42
C GLU A 61 -0.73 10.51 24.18
N ALA A 62 -1.15 9.26 24.18
CA ALA A 62 -1.02 8.37 23.02
C ALA A 62 -1.79 8.93 21.80
N ALA A 63 -2.98 9.50 22.00
CA ALA A 63 -3.74 10.15 20.93
C ALA A 63 -3.02 11.38 20.37
N GLN A 64 -2.41 12.19 21.23
CA GLN A 64 -1.62 13.34 20.82
C GLN A 64 -0.37 12.91 20.04
N GLN A 65 0.35 11.89 20.50
CA GLN A 65 1.51 11.36 19.79
C GLN A 65 1.12 10.77 18.43
N LEU A 66 0.00 10.04 18.34
CA LEU A 66 -0.51 9.51 17.08
C LEU A 66 -0.84 10.63 16.09
N LYS A 67 -1.49 11.70 16.57
CA LYS A 67 -1.78 12.89 15.77
C LYS A 67 -0.51 13.54 15.24
N GLU A 68 0.49 13.76 16.08
CA GLU A 68 1.76 14.39 15.70
C GLU A 68 2.54 13.53 14.71
N THR A 69 2.56 12.20 14.92
CA THR A 69 3.22 11.25 14.01
C THR A 69 2.57 11.25 12.65
N LEU A 70 1.23 11.25 12.57
CA LEU A 70 0.51 11.33 11.31
C LEU A 70 0.77 12.65 10.57
N LEU A 71 0.87 13.78 11.26
CA LEU A 71 1.19 15.07 10.62
C LEU A 71 2.60 15.12 10.03
N ARG A 72 3.50 14.21 10.44
CA ARG A 72 4.85 14.04 9.86
C ARG A 72 4.90 13.09 8.68
N ALA A 73 3.78 12.43 8.33
CA ALA A 73 3.73 11.56 7.15
C ALA A 73 4.02 12.36 5.87
N LEU A 74 4.86 11.80 5.00
CA LEU A 74 5.26 12.40 3.74
C LEU A 74 4.21 12.22 2.66
N ALA A 75 3.57 11.04 2.63
CA ALA A 75 2.52 10.71 1.66
C ALA A 75 1.46 9.77 2.31
N PRO A 76 0.16 10.10 2.13
CA PRO A 76 -0.35 11.37 1.64
C PRO A 76 0.01 12.54 2.59
N ARG A 77 0.10 13.76 2.08
CA ARG A 77 0.40 14.93 2.91
C ARG A 77 -0.80 15.29 3.78
N ILE A 78 -0.74 14.90 5.04
CA ILE A 78 -1.81 15.09 6.02
C ILE A 78 -1.79 16.53 6.52
N VAL A 79 -2.97 17.16 6.62
CA VAL A 79 -3.13 18.56 7.03
C VAL A 79 -3.95 18.73 8.30
N ALA A 80 -4.75 17.72 8.65
CA ALA A 80 -5.53 17.72 9.88
C ALA A 80 -5.76 16.28 10.35
N VAL A 81 -5.70 16.07 11.66
CA VAL A 81 -5.90 14.76 12.31
C VAL A 81 -6.78 14.94 13.53
N ASP A 82 -7.71 14.01 13.69
CA ASP A 82 -8.56 13.86 14.86
C ASP A 82 -8.45 12.40 15.33
N VAL A 83 -8.12 12.18 16.58
CA VAL A 83 -7.93 10.86 17.18
C VAL A 83 -8.89 10.71 18.33
N THR A 84 -9.67 9.64 18.30
CA THR A 84 -10.53 9.20 19.40
C THR A 84 -10.11 7.80 19.85
N GLU A 85 -10.74 7.26 20.87
CA GLU A 85 -10.49 5.84 21.26
C GLU A 85 -10.99 4.83 20.22
N GLU A 86 -11.86 5.22 19.29
CA GLU A 86 -12.49 4.33 18.32
C GLU A 86 -11.86 4.37 16.95
N PHE A 87 -11.39 5.52 16.55
CA PHE A 87 -10.88 5.74 15.21
C PHE A 87 -9.85 6.89 15.17
N VAL A 88 -9.08 6.88 14.12
CA VAL A 88 -8.34 8.04 13.65
C VAL A 88 -8.98 8.54 12.36
N ARG A 89 -9.13 9.87 12.27
CA ARG A 89 -9.67 10.56 11.11
C ARG A 89 -8.65 11.60 10.67
N TYR A 90 -8.34 11.65 9.38
CA TYR A 90 -7.41 12.64 8.87
C TYR A 90 -7.84 13.18 7.51
N ARG A 91 -7.51 14.43 7.25
CA ARG A 91 -7.65 15.11 5.96
C ARG A 91 -6.28 15.30 5.33
N TYR A 92 -6.20 15.08 4.04
CA TYR A 92 -4.93 15.17 3.32
C TYR A 92 -5.09 15.94 2.02
N ARG A 93 -3.97 16.53 1.55
CA ARG A 93 -3.93 17.18 0.23
C ARG A 93 -3.90 16.10 -0.83
N GLN A 94 -4.85 16.16 -1.76
CA GLN A 94 -4.85 15.29 -2.92
C GLN A 94 -4.04 15.96 -4.03
N GLU A 95 -3.08 15.22 -4.57
CA GLU A 95 -2.29 15.60 -5.74
C GLU A 95 -2.57 14.62 -6.87
N ILE A 96 -2.83 15.14 -8.06
CA ILE A 96 -2.98 14.35 -9.29
C ILE A 96 -1.86 14.77 -10.23
N ALA A 97 -0.99 13.83 -10.59
CA ALA A 97 0.20 14.08 -11.41
C ALA A 97 1.10 15.22 -10.87
N GLY A 98 1.25 15.31 -9.53
CA GLY A 98 2.05 16.34 -8.87
C GLY A 98 1.37 17.71 -8.76
N ILE A 99 0.11 17.84 -9.17
CA ILE A 99 -0.66 19.08 -9.08
C ILE A 99 -1.65 18.97 -7.92
N ALA A 100 -1.57 19.93 -6.99
CA ALA A 100 -2.54 19.99 -5.89
C ALA A 100 -3.93 20.37 -6.43
N THR A 101 -4.91 19.53 -6.15
CA THR A 101 -6.29 19.70 -6.66
C THR A 101 -7.11 20.71 -5.84
N GLY A 102 -6.58 21.17 -4.70
CA GLY A 102 -7.34 21.97 -3.73
C GLY A 102 -8.33 21.17 -2.88
N ALA A 103 -8.62 19.92 -3.26
CA ALA A 103 -9.46 19.03 -2.47
C ALA A 103 -8.73 18.55 -1.22
N LEU A 104 -9.48 18.44 -0.11
CA LEU A 104 -9.03 17.91 1.17
C LEU A 104 -9.90 16.69 1.52
N PRO A 105 -9.72 15.54 0.83
CA PRO A 105 -10.45 14.34 1.17
C PRO A 105 -10.17 13.92 2.60
N GLU A 106 -11.19 13.31 3.21
CA GLU A 106 -11.13 12.80 4.57
C GLU A 106 -11.09 11.26 4.53
N GLN A 107 -10.23 10.69 5.34
CA GLN A 107 -10.18 9.26 5.58
C GLN A 107 -10.39 8.97 7.06
N ARG A 108 -11.24 7.99 7.35
CA ARG A 108 -11.50 7.50 8.70
C ARG A 108 -11.10 6.04 8.80
N LEU A 109 -10.26 5.74 9.77
CA LEU A 109 -9.77 4.40 10.06
C LEU A 109 -10.24 3.99 11.45
N ALA A 110 -11.21 3.08 11.53
CA ALA A 110 -11.66 2.52 12.80
C ALA A 110 -10.65 1.47 13.28
N PHE A 111 -10.18 1.57 14.52
CA PHE A 111 -9.15 0.67 15.07
C PHE A 111 -9.58 -0.80 15.04
N LEU A 112 -10.87 -1.09 15.27
CA LEU A 112 -11.39 -2.46 15.20
C LEU A 112 -11.35 -3.09 13.81
N ASN A 113 -11.32 -2.28 12.75
CA ASN A 113 -11.28 -2.78 11.38
C ASN A 113 -9.85 -3.05 10.88
N MET A 114 -8.84 -2.65 11.66
CA MET A 114 -7.44 -2.87 11.33
C MET A 114 -7.03 -4.25 11.84
N ALA A 115 -6.57 -5.13 10.97
CA ALA A 115 -6.12 -6.46 11.35
C ALA A 115 -4.61 -6.53 11.48
N GLN A 116 -3.91 -5.91 10.55
CA GLN A 116 -2.46 -6.00 10.39
C GLN A 116 -1.88 -4.64 10.00
N VAL A 117 -0.67 -4.38 10.48
CA VAL A 117 0.13 -3.20 10.13
C VAL A 117 1.49 -3.69 9.67
N ASP A 118 1.78 -3.47 8.39
CA ASP A 118 3.04 -3.87 7.76
C ASP A 118 3.92 -2.64 7.54
N ILE A 119 5.19 -2.75 7.88
CA ILE A 119 6.19 -1.71 7.63
C ILE A 119 7.20 -2.22 6.62
N PHE A 120 7.37 -1.50 5.52
CA PHE A 120 8.33 -1.81 4.46
C PHE A 120 9.68 -1.09 4.68
N SER A 121 10.69 -1.51 3.93
CA SER A 121 12.06 -0.98 4.06
C SER A 121 12.20 0.51 3.69
N ASP A 122 11.25 1.05 2.92
CA ASP A 122 11.16 2.46 2.51
C ASP A 122 10.33 3.32 3.49
N ASN A 123 10.05 2.80 4.70
CA ASN A 123 9.20 3.41 5.72
C ASN A 123 7.72 3.58 5.27
N THR A 124 7.29 2.86 4.26
CA THR A 124 5.88 2.73 3.91
C THR A 124 5.18 1.84 4.93
N VAL A 125 4.05 2.30 5.43
CA VAL A 125 3.19 1.55 6.35
C VAL A 125 1.88 1.24 5.65
N ASN A 126 1.55 -0.04 5.55
CA ASN A 126 0.25 -0.51 5.08
C ASN A 126 -0.61 -0.96 6.25
N ILE A 127 -1.84 -0.50 6.28
CA ILE A 127 -2.86 -0.94 7.23
C ILE A 127 -3.85 -1.82 6.47
N LEU A 128 -4.01 -3.05 6.93
CA LEU A 128 -4.85 -4.06 6.29
C LEU A 128 -6.03 -4.42 7.21
N ALA A 129 -7.17 -4.72 6.59
CA ALA A 129 -8.33 -5.33 7.24
C ALA A 129 -8.16 -6.85 7.36
N ASP A 130 -9.04 -7.51 8.13
CA ASP A 130 -9.04 -8.97 8.36
C ASP A 130 -9.12 -9.78 7.04
N ASN A 131 -9.74 -9.22 6.01
CA ASN A 131 -9.86 -9.84 4.69
C ASN A 131 -8.67 -9.51 3.75
N GLY A 132 -7.61 -8.87 4.27
CA GLY A 132 -6.45 -8.44 3.50
C GLY A 132 -6.65 -7.18 2.66
N LEU A 133 -7.81 -6.51 2.75
CA LEU A 133 -8.05 -5.26 2.05
C LEU A 133 -7.17 -4.15 2.62
N LEU A 134 -6.48 -3.41 1.75
CA LEU A 134 -5.71 -2.24 2.13
C LEU A 134 -6.65 -1.11 2.57
N LEU A 135 -6.60 -0.75 3.84
CA LEU A 135 -7.37 0.36 4.41
C LEU A 135 -6.67 1.70 4.24
N ALA A 136 -5.35 1.72 4.42
CA ALA A 136 -4.54 2.91 4.22
C ALA A 136 -3.08 2.54 3.91
N GLN A 137 -2.42 3.44 3.19
CA GLN A 137 -0.98 3.41 2.97
C GLN A 137 -0.41 4.78 3.32
N LEU A 138 0.62 4.78 4.16
CA LEU A 138 1.29 5.99 4.65
C LEU A 138 2.80 5.84 4.44
N VAL A 139 3.47 6.91 4.06
CA VAL A 139 4.93 6.96 3.93
C VAL A 139 5.48 7.91 4.95
N PHE A 140 6.46 7.48 5.75
CA PHE A 140 7.11 8.30 6.77
C PHE A 140 8.53 8.68 6.36
N GLY A 141 9.02 9.80 6.90
CA GLY A 141 10.38 10.27 6.65
C GLY A 141 11.45 9.46 7.38
N SER A 142 11.07 8.74 8.44
CA SER A 142 11.98 7.91 9.23
C SER A 142 11.34 6.58 9.61
N ARG A 143 12.19 5.59 9.83
CA ARG A 143 11.78 4.27 10.33
C ARG A 143 11.16 4.39 11.72
N GLN A 144 11.70 5.26 12.55
CA GLN A 144 11.21 5.49 13.92
C GLN A 144 9.77 6.01 13.93
N ASP A 145 9.41 6.95 13.03
CA ASP A 145 8.03 7.45 12.92
C ASP A 145 7.07 6.36 12.43
N ALA A 146 7.52 5.52 11.48
CA ALA A 146 6.73 4.39 10.99
C ALA A 146 6.44 3.37 12.10
N GLU A 147 7.45 3.03 12.90
CA GLU A 147 7.32 2.11 14.03
C GLU A 147 6.44 2.69 15.14
N LEU A 148 6.67 3.94 15.53
CA LEU A 148 5.84 4.63 16.52
C LEU A 148 4.37 4.68 16.10
N PHE A 149 4.11 4.97 14.83
CA PHE A 149 2.75 4.93 14.29
C PHE A 149 2.13 3.54 14.40
N ALA A 150 2.86 2.50 14.02
CA ALA A 150 2.38 1.11 14.09
C ALA A 150 2.09 0.67 15.54
N ASP A 151 2.95 1.03 16.49
CA ASP A 151 2.77 0.76 17.90
C ASP A 151 1.52 1.42 18.46
N LEU A 152 1.33 2.71 18.18
CA LEU A 152 0.18 3.47 18.66
C LEU A 152 -1.13 2.90 18.11
N VAL A 153 -1.22 2.68 16.79
CA VAL A 153 -2.41 2.14 16.15
C VAL A 153 -2.76 0.75 16.69
N THR A 154 -1.76 -0.13 16.82
CA THR A 154 -1.94 -1.49 17.34
C THR A 154 -2.36 -1.47 18.81
N SER A 155 -1.81 -0.57 19.61
CA SER A 155 -2.17 -0.39 21.00
C SER A 155 -3.62 0.09 21.19
N PHE A 156 -4.08 1.08 20.39
CA PHE A 156 -5.49 1.49 20.38
C PHE A 156 -6.42 0.35 19.97
N ARG A 157 -6.03 -0.44 18.96
CA ARG A 157 -6.78 -1.64 18.57
C ARG A 157 -6.90 -2.64 19.72
N ALA A 158 -5.80 -2.95 20.38
CA ALA A 158 -5.78 -3.91 21.50
C ALA A 158 -6.73 -3.48 22.63
N ARG A 159 -6.72 -2.19 23.01
CA ARG A 159 -7.65 -1.63 23.98
C ARG A 159 -9.12 -1.80 23.56
N ARG A 160 -9.44 -1.53 22.28
CA ARG A 160 -10.83 -1.68 21.78
C ARG A 160 -11.29 -3.13 21.77
N VAL A 161 -10.42 -4.07 21.43
CA VAL A 161 -10.71 -5.51 21.49
C VAL A 161 -11.00 -5.92 22.95
N GLN A 162 -10.19 -5.50 23.91
CA GLN A 162 -10.38 -5.79 25.32
C GLN A 162 -11.68 -5.18 25.88
N ALA A 163 -12.01 -3.93 25.48
CA ALA A 163 -13.24 -3.27 25.92
C ALA A 163 -14.51 -3.95 25.38
N ARG A 164 -14.42 -4.65 24.26
CA ARG A 164 -15.56 -5.36 23.63
C ARG A 164 -15.79 -6.76 24.22
N GLY A 165 -14.76 -7.35 24.86
CA GLY A 165 -14.82 -8.68 25.47
C GLY A 165 -15.32 -8.66 26.93
N ARG A 166 -15.60 -7.48 27.49
CA ARG A 166 -16.19 -7.29 28.82
C ARG A 166 -17.67 -7.00 28.71
#